data_7c10f70e2d1db6081cddb8e4b2632c87
#
_entry.id   7c10f70e2d1db6081cddb8e4b2632c87
#
_cell.length_a   1.000
_cell.length_b   1.000
_cell.length_c   1.000
_cell.angle_alpha   90.00
_cell.angle_beta   90.00
_cell.angle_gamma   90.00
#
_symmetry.space_group_name_H-M   'P 1'
#
loop_
_entity.id
_entity.type
_entity.pdbx_description
1 polymer ?
#
loop_
_entity_poly.entity_id
_entity_poly.type
_entity_poly.pdbx_seq_one_letter_code
_entity_poly.pdbx_strand_id
1 'polypeptide(L)'
;MQNTIIQCGSFRVTLIRKAIKNLYLRVLPPDGRIQVSAPLGAKNDEVCRLVLDKQDWILTQQKRVATQWPQAQRAYQTGEIFYLWGSPLRLEVQIADGRPSVTRQDGVVVLRAPRGADTEKRRRMIDQWYRLELKSTMPIVLAYCETVTGLRCAEWHIKNMKTRWGTCNPAKRRIWINLQLAQKPQECLVYVVMHELVHFLESGHGPRFKGFMDQFY
;
A
#
# COMPACT_ATOMS: atom_id res chain seq x y z
N MET A 1 -8.31 22.64 6.92
CA MET A 1 -7.35 22.05 7.87
C MET A 1 -6.05 22.81 7.71
N GLN A 2 -5.59 23.51 8.75
CA GLN A 2 -4.31 24.22 8.70
C GLN A 2 -3.18 23.25 9.03
N ASN A 3 -2.27 23.08 8.09
CA ASN A 3 -1.02 22.36 8.31
C ASN A 3 0.02 23.39 8.76
N THR A 4 0.55 23.24 9.97
CA THR A 4 1.60 24.10 10.51
C THR A 4 2.90 23.32 10.56
N ILE A 5 4.00 23.91 10.15
CA ILE A 5 5.33 23.32 10.32
C ILE A 5 5.93 23.88 11.61
N ILE A 6 6.35 22.98 12.49
CA ILE A 6 7.03 23.34 13.73
C ILE A 6 8.40 22.65 13.81
N GLN A 7 9.32 23.27 14.54
CA GLN A 7 10.64 22.70 14.81
C GLN A 7 10.65 22.10 16.23
N CYS A 8 11.01 20.83 16.36
CA CYS A 8 11.13 20.10 17.62
C CYS A 8 12.54 19.52 17.73
N GLY A 9 13.45 20.25 18.36
CA GLY A 9 14.88 19.92 18.34
C GLY A 9 15.42 19.92 16.91
N SER A 10 16.05 18.83 16.48
CA SER A 10 16.53 18.64 15.11
C SER A 10 15.45 18.24 14.11
N PHE A 11 14.22 17.96 14.57
CA PHE A 11 13.16 17.44 13.71
C PHE A 11 12.23 18.53 13.20
N ARG A 12 12.01 18.53 11.88
CA ARG A 12 10.97 19.34 11.24
C ARG A 12 9.67 18.53 11.18
N VAL A 13 8.61 19.02 11.82
CA VAL A 13 7.36 18.29 12.04
C VAL A 13 6.20 19.02 11.37
N THR A 14 5.40 18.29 10.58
CA THR A 14 4.12 18.79 10.08
C THR A 14 3.04 18.52 11.12
N LEU A 15 2.56 19.56 11.77
CA LEU A 15 1.50 19.51 12.77
C LEU A 15 0.14 19.73 12.12
N ILE A 16 -0.78 18.79 12.35
CA ILE A 16 -2.17 18.87 11.89
C ILE A 16 -3.09 18.83 13.09
N ARG A 17 -3.83 19.92 13.34
CA ARG A 17 -4.83 19.97 14.40
C ARG A 17 -6.17 19.45 13.92
N LYS A 18 -6.77 18.57 14.73
CA LYS A 18 -8.05 17.89 14.43
C LYS A 18 -8.91 17.74 15.68
N ALA A 19 -10.20 17.48 15.50
CA ALA A 19 -11.10 17.11 16.59
C ALA A 19 -10.85 15.64 17.02
N ILE A 20 -9.75 15.40 17.70
CA ILE A 20 -9.30 14.08 18.21
C ILE A 20 -8.87 14.23 19.66
N LYS A 21 -8.81 13.11 20.41
CA LYS A 21 -8.45 13.13 21.84
C LYS A 21 -6.96 12.96 22.10
N ASN A 22 -6.25 12.24 21.22
CA ASN A 22 -4.86 11.85 21.47
C ASN A 22 -3.92 12.40 20.39
N LEU A 23 -2.61 12.48 20.73
CA LEU A 23 -1.54 12.77 19.80
C LEU A 23 -1.19 11.50 18.99
N TYR A 24 -1.03 11.65 17.66
CA TYR A 24 -0.61 10.57 16.78
C TYR A 24 0.62 11.00 16.00
N LEU A 25 1.74 10.33 16.23
CA LEU A 25 3.00 10.51 15.52
C LEU A 25 3.10 9.52 14.36
N ARG A 26 3.53 10.01 13.19
CA ARG A 26 3.74 9.20 11.99
C ARG A 26 5.00 9.64 11.27
N VAL A 27 5.75 8.67 10.75
CA VAL A 27 6.81 8.89 9.76
C VAL A 27 6.26 8.45 8.42
N LEU A 28 6.19 9.36 7.45
CA LEU A 28 5.51 9.15 6.18
C LEU A 28 6.49 8.90 5.04
N PRO A 29 6.22 7.90 4.19
CA PRO A 29 6.95 7.74 2.95
C PRO A 29 6.57 8.86 1.94
N PRO A 30 7.38 9.09 0.87
CA PRO A 30 8.64 8.39 0.59
C PRO A 30 9.86 9.00 1.30
N ASP A 31 9.73 10.21 1.85
CA ASP A 31 10.80 11.09 2.32
C ASP A 31 11.09 10.97 3.83
N GLY A 32 10.35 10.13 4.55
CA GLY A 32 10.51 9.99 6.00
C GLY A 32 10.05 11.21 6.80
N ARG A 33 9.23 12.11 6.20
CA ARG A 33 8.72 13.29 6.88
C ARG A 33 7.88 12.94 8.10
N ILE A 34 8.05 13.73 9.15
CA ILE A 34 7.37 13.54 10.41
C ILE A 34 6.05 14.32 10.39
N GLN A 35 4.96 13.65 10.72
CA GLN A 35 3.64 14.24 10.86
C GLN A 35 3.07 13.92 12.24
N VAL A 36 2.59 14.94 12.94
CA VAL A 36 1.83 14.76 14.17
C VAL A 36 0.41 15.27 13.97
N SER A 37 -0.57 14.39 14.26
CA SER A 37 -1.97 14.80 14.39
C SER A 37 -2.25 15.05 15.87
N ALA A 38 -2.75 16.23 16.22
CA ALA A 38 -2.97 16.67 17.58
C ALA A 38 -4.39 17.19 17.80
N PRO A 39 -4.93 17.13 19.03
CA PRO A 39 -6.14 17.85 19.43
C PRO A 39 -6.06 19.34 19.11
N LEU A 40 -7.22 19.99 18.92
CA LEU A 40 -7.28 21.42 18.60
C LEU A 40 -6.60 22.29 19.64
N GLY A 41 -6.71 21.93 20.94
CA GLY A 41 -6.12 22.65 22.07
C GLY A 41 -4.69 22.25 22.47
N ALA A 42 -4.09 21.28 21.78
CA ALA A 42 -2.74 20.80 22.13
C ALA A 42 -1.68 21.90 21.96
N LYS A 43 -0.81 22.06 22.96
CA LYS A 43 0.30 23.02 22.90
C LYS A 43 1.44 22.47 22.05
N ASN A 44 2.21 23.34 21.39
CA ASN A 44 3.36 22.93 20.60
C ASN A 44 4.42 22.20 21.44
N ASP A 45 4.59 22.60 22.70
CA ASP A 45 5.55 21.97 23.62
C ASP A 45 5.20 20.51 23.92
N GLU A 46 3.91 20.16 24.03
CA GLU A 46 3.47 18.78 24.21
C GLU A 46 3.79 17.93 22.97
N VAL A 47 3.59 18.51 21.78
CA VAL A 47 3.92 17.86 20.52
C VAL A 47 5.43 17.65 20.41
N CYS A 48 6.22 18.67 20.74
CA CYS A 48 7.69 18.59 20.70
C CYS A 48 8.22 17.58 21.73
N ARG A 49 7.66 17.52 22.92
CA ARG A 49 8.02 16.51 23.92
C ARG A 49 7.80 15.10 23.39
N LEU A 50 6.61 14.81 22.82
CA LEU A 50 6.32 13.51 22.21
C LEU A 50 7.33 13.15 21.11
N VAL A 51 7.70 14.11 20.26
CA VAL A 51 8.66 13.90 19.17
C VAL A 51 10.04 13.56 19.72
N LEU A 52 10.50 14.29 20.71
CA LEU A 52 11.81 14.08 21.36
C LEU A 52 11.85 12.76 22.14
N ASP A 53 10.80 12.42 22.87
CA ASP A 53 10.69 11.15 23.59
C ASP A 53 10.69 9.93 22.64
N LYS A 54 10.28 10.13 21.37
CA LYS A 54 10.24 9.10 20.35
C LYS A 54 11.33 9.23 19.28
N GLN A 55 12.40 9.97 19.54
CA GLN A 55 13.44 10.24 18.54
C GLN A 55 14.07 8.98 17.96
N ASP A 56 14.42 7.99 18.79
CA ASP A 56 15.04 6.74 18.31
C ASP A 56 14.09 5.92 17.42
N TRP A 57 12.81 5.89 17.81
CA TRP A 57 11.77 5.27 16.99
C TRP A 57 11.62 6.01 15.65
N ILE A 58 11.62 7.36 15.65
CA ILE A 58 11.55 8.17 14.42
C ILE A 58 12.72 7.85 13.51
N LEU A 59 13.94 7.86 14.01
CA LEU A 59 15.15 7.57 13.24
C LEU A 59 15.11 6.15 12.68
N THR A 60 14.65 5.18 13.46
CA THR A 60 14.45 3.80 12.99
C THR A 60 13.42 3.73 11.87
N GLN A 61 12.27 4.41 12.01
CA GLN A 61 11.26 4.44 10.95
C GLN A 61 11.75 5.19 9.70
N GLN A 62 12.51 6.27 9.85
CA GLN A 62 13.10 6.98 8.71
C GLN A 62 14.10 6.10 7.96
N LYS A 63 14.98 5.38 8.65
CA LYS A 63 15.86 4.37 8.02
C LYS A 63 15.04 3.29 7.30
N ARG A 64 14.00 2.78 7.94
CA ARG A 64 13.09 1.79 7.34
C ARG A 64 12.40 2.33 6.09
N VAL A 65 11.90 3.56 6.13
CA VAL A 65 11.31 4.22 4.96
C VAL A 65 12.35 4.38 3.85
N ALA A 66 13.57 4.83 4.16
CA ALA A 66 14.65 4.98 3.19
C ALA A 66 15.07 3.65 2.54
N THR A 67 15.06 2.54 3.28
CA THR A 67 15.41 1.21 2.75
C THR A 67 14.26 0.49 2.07
N GLN A 68 13.04 0.63 2.59
CA GLN A 68 11.85 -0.03 2.04
C GLN A 68 11.17 0.78 0.93
N TRP A 69 11.51 2.05 0.79
CA TRP A 69 10.93 2.96 -0.17
C TRP A 69 11.97 3.66 -1.04
N PRO A 70 12.84 2.93 -1.75
CA PRO A 70 13.49 3.52 -2.90
C PRO A 70 12.49 3.55 -4.05
N GLN A 71 11.35 4.19 -3.90
CA GLN A 71 10.71 4.77 -5.05
C GLN A 71 11.47 6.08 -5.36
N ALA A 72 12.75 5.97 -5.74
CA ALA A 72 13.21 6.76 -6.87
C ALA A 72 12.05 6.73 -7.86
N GLN A 73 11.55 7.89 -8.27
CA GLN A 73 10.46 7.98 -9.24
C GLN A 73 10.83 7.03 -10.38
N ARG A 74 10.15 5.88 -10.49
CA ARG A 74 10.41 4.94 -11.56
C ARG A 74 10.27 5.68 -12.86
N ALA A 75 11.27 5.60 -13.70
CA ALA A 75 11.26 6.25 -15.00
C ALA A 75 10.46 5.44 -16.03
N TYR A 76 10.14 4.17 -15.69
CA TYR A 76 9.49 3.21 -16.58
C TYR A 76 10.24 3.06 -17.90
N GLN A 77 11.55 2.83 -17.77
CA GLN A 77 12.48 2.69 -18.90
C GLN A 77 12.96 1.26 -19.04
N THR A 78 13.42 0.93 -20.23
CA THR A 78 14.03 -0.38 -20.51
C THR A 78 15.18 -0.65 -19.56
N GLY A 79 15.21 -1.86 -19.00
CA GLY A 79 16.20 -2.33 -18.04
C GLY A 79 15.74 -2.24 -16.58
N GLU A 80 14.68 -1.50 -16.24
CA GLU A 80 14.16 -1.48 -14.88
C GLU A 80 13.57 -2.84 -14.48
N ILE A 81 13.75 -3.21 -13.19
CA ILE A 81 13.21 -4.45 -12.64
C ILE A 81 11.84 -4.19 -12.01
N PHE A 82 10.86 -4.91 -12.48
CA PHE A 82 9.53 -5.00 -11.93
C PHE A 82 9.34 -6.35 -11.24
N TYR A 83 8.29 -6.49 -10.47
CA TYR A 83 7.96 -7.76 -9.83
C TYR A 83 6.53 -8.14 -10.19
N LEU A 84 6.29 -9.42 -10.43
CA LEU A 84 4.96 -9.99 -10.50
C LEU A 84 4.94 -11.25 -9.65
N TRP A 85 4.05 -11.31 -8.69
CA TRP A 85 3.91 -12.42 -7.74
C TRP A 85 5.23 -12.79 -7.07
N GLY A 86 6.04 -11.77 -6.72
CA GLY A 86 7.35 -11.94 -6.10
C GLY A 86 8.50 -12.24 -7.07
N SER A 87 8.21 -12.62 -8.30
CA SER A 87 9.24 -12.92 -9.32
C SER A 87 9.71 -11.64 -10.00
N PRO A 88 11.04 -11.41 -10.14
CA PRO A 88 11.58 -10.26 -10.85
C PRO A 88 11.37 -10.40 -12.36
N LEU A 89 11.02 -9.30 -12.99
CA LEU A 89 10.80 -9.18 -14.44
C LEU A 89 11.53 -7.95 -14.95
N ARG A 90 12.27 -8.08 -16.05
CA ARG A 90 12.93 -6.95 -16.70
C ARG A 90 11.95 -6.21 -17.58
N LEU A 91 11.86 -4.88 -17.45
CA LEU A 91 11.05 -4.07 -18.34
C LEU A 91 11.77 -3.84 -19.68
N GLU A 92 11.05 -4.04 -20.76
CA GLU A 92 11.42 -3.62 -22.12
C GLU A 92 10.37 -2.67 -22.65
N VAL A 93 10.77 -1.45 -22.99
CA VAL A 93 9.88 -0.43 -23.57
C VAL A 93 10.08 -0.39 -25.06
N GLN A 94 9.04 -0.69 -25.81
CA GLN A 94 8.96 -0.61 -27.25
C GLN A 94 8.04 0.55 -27.65
N ILE A 95 8.56 1.46 -28.49
CA ILE A 95 7.72 2.51 -29.08
C ILE A 95 7.14 1.97 -30.38
N ALA A 96 5.83 1.89 -30.43
CA ALA A 96 5.14 1.32 -31.59
C ALA A 96 3.92 2.17 -31.97
N ASP A 97 3.68 2.23 -33.27
CA ASP A 97 2.45 2.77 -33.83
C ASP A 97 1.40 1.62 -33.79
N GLY A 98 0.43 1.70 -32.90
CA GLY A 98 -0.58 0.67 -32.73
C GLY A 98 -1.23 0.68 -31.36
N ARG A 99 -2.00 -0.38 -31.05
CA ARG A 99 -2.69 -0.47 -29.77
C ARG A 99 -1.69 -0.63 -28.62
N PRO A 100 -1.67 0.28 -27.65
CA PRO A 100 -0.81 0.15 -26.47
C PRO A 100 -1.08 -1.15 -25.72
N SER A 101 -0.02 -1.85 -25.30
CA SER A 101 -0.16 -3.11 -24.55
C SER A 101 0.97 -3.31 -23.58
N VAL A 102 0.72 -4.14 -22.57
CA VAL A 102 1.75 -4.68 -21.67
C VAL A 102 1.57 -6.19 -21.65
N THR A 103 2.62 -6.91 -21.97
CA THR A 103 2.64 -8.38 -22.02
C THR A 103 3.83 -8.90 -21.22
N ARG A 104 3.75 -10.15 -20.77
CA ARG A 104 4.84 -10.85 -20.11
C ARG A 104 5.26 -12.04 -20.98
N GLN A 105 6.57 -12.15 -21.19
CA GLN A 105 7.18 -13.28 -21.89
C GLN A 105 8.59 -13.53 -21.33
N ASP A 106 8.91 -14.75 -20.97
CA ASP A 106 10.24 -15.23 -20.61
C ASP A 106 11.03 -14.33 -19.64
N GLY A 107 10.39 -13.92 -18.54
CA GLY A 107 11.04 -13.06 -17.53
C GLY A 107 11.11 -11.58 -17.90
N VAL A 108 10.49 -11.19 -19.01
CA VAL A 108 10.43 -9.81 -19.50
C VAL A 108 9.00 -9.30 -19.49
N VAL A 109 8.82 -8.04 -19.09
CA VAL A 109 7.59 -7.26 -19.31
C VAL A 109 7.82 -6.36 -20.51
N VAL A 110 7.12 -6.62 -21.59
CA VAL A 110 7.18 -5.79 -22.81
C VAL A 110 6.07 -4.75 -22.72
N LEU A 111 6.46 -3.50 -22.61
CA LEU A 111 5.57 -2.34 -22.62
C LEU A 111 5.58 -1.68 -24.03
N ARG A 112 4.58 -1.96 -24.84
CA ARG A 112 4.38 -1.28 -26.13
C ARG A 112 3.66 0.03 -25.93
N ALA A 113 4.43 1.13 -25.93
CA ALA A 113 3.95 2.46 -25.69
C ALA A 113 3.81 3.27 -27.00
N PRO A 114 2.81 4.16 -27.11
CA PRO A 114 2.71 5.04 -28.27
C PRO A 114 3.85 6.07 -28.26
N ARG A 115 4.14 6.64 -29.43
CA ARG A 115 5.13 7.73 -29.55
C ARG A 115 4.80 8.87 -28.59
N GLY A 116 5.82 9.43 -27.94
CA GLY A 116 5.67 10.52 -26.97
C GLY A 116 5.03 10.12 -25.63
N ALA A 117 4.88 8.83 -25.35
CA ALA A 117 4.40 8.39 -24.04
C ALA A 117 5.36 8.81 -22.92
N ASP A 118 4.92 9.71 -22.07
CA ASP A 118 5.64 10.15 -20.89
C ASP A 118 5.67 9.06 -19.77
N THR A 119 6.42 9.33 -18.72
CA THR A 119 6.54 8.44 -17.56
C THR A 119 5.19 8.13 -16.92
N GLU A 120 4.30 9.11 -16.86
CA GLU A 120 2.97 8.93 -16.25
C GLU A 120 2.05 8.04 -17.11
N LYS A 121 2.13 8.16 -18.43
CA LYS A 121 1.41 7.27 -19.35
C LYS A 121 1.90 5.84 -19.22
N ARG A 122 3.23 5.63 -19.20
CA ARG A 122 3.83 4.30 -19.00
C ARG A 122 3.46 3.70 -17.65
N ARG A 123 3.48 4.51 -16.58
CA ARG A 123 3.02 4.10 -15.24
C ARG A 123 1.58 3.59 -15.28
N ARG A 124 0.66 4.35 -15.89
CA ARG A 124 -0.76 3.95 -16.00
C ARG A 124 -0.93 2.63 -16.77
N MET A 125 -0.13 2.39 -17.79
CA MET A 125 -0.17 1.13 -18.55
C MET A 125 0.29 -0.05 -17.68
N ILE A 126 1.37 0.08 -16.92
CA ILE A 126 1.85 -0.93 -15.97
C ILE A 126 0.84 -1.15 -14.84
N ASP A 127 0.25 -0.08 -14.28
CA ASP A 127 -0.79 -0.18 -13.25
C ASP A 127 -2.04 -0.92 -13.78
N GLN A 128 -2.40 -0.70 -15.04
CA GLN A 128 -3.50 -1.42 -15.67
C GLN A 128 -3.17 -2.89 -15.88
N TRP A 129 -1.95 -3.22 -16.27
CA TRP A 129 -1.49 -4.60 -16.39
C TRP A 129 -1.53 -5.33 -15.03
N TYR A 130 -1.00 -4.74 -13.96
CA TYR A 130 -1.13 -5.30 -12.61
C TYR A 130 -2.59 -5.49 -12.18
N ARG A 131 -3.47 -4.59 -12.61
CA ARG A 131 -4.91 -4.73 -12.32
C ARG A 131 -5.52 -5.93 -13.03
N LEU A 132 -5.10 -6.24 -14.25
CA LEU A 132 -5.56 -7.42 -14.98
C LEU A 132 -5.04 -8.70 -14.32
N GLU A 133 -3.77 -8.75 -13.92
CA GLU A 133 -3.17 -9.87 -13.19
C GLU A 133 -3.92 -10.16 -11.88
N LEU A 134 -4.22 -9.12 -11.09
CA LEU A 134 -5.03 -9.28 -9.89
C LEU A 134 -6.47 -9.73 -10.20
N LYS A 135 -7.09 -9.20 -11.25
CA LYS A 135 -8.44 -9.58 -11.63
C LYS A 135 -8.54 -11.05 -12.05
N SER A 136 -7.51 -11.59 -12.68
CA SER A 136 -7.48 -13.01 -13.06
C SER A 136 -7.24 -13.94 -11.86
N THR A 137 -6.44 -13.49 -10.87
CA THR A 137 -6.05 -14.31 -9.71
C THR A 137 -7.08 -14.23 -8.57
N MET A 138 -7.71 -13.07 -8.36
CA MET A 138 -8.64 -12.84 -7.24
C MET A 138 -9.78 -13.84 -7.12
N PRO A 139 -10.48 -14.28 -8.19
CA PRO A 139 -11.56 -15.24 -8.04
C PRO A 139 -11.11 -16.57 -7.42
N ILE A 140 -9.92 -17.05 -7.79
CA ILE A 140 -9.33 -18.28 -7.27
C ILE A 140 -8.97 -18.12 -5.80
N VAL A 141 -8.27 -17.04 -5.47
CA VAL A 141 -7.86 -16.74 -4.09
C VAL A 141 -9.08 -16.52 -3.19
N LEU A 142 -10.07 -15.78 -3.67
CA LEU A 142 -11.29 -15.52 -2.92
C LEU A 142 -12.06 -16.82 -2.63
N ALA A 143 -12.27 -17.66 -3.65
CA ALA A 143 -12.96 -18.94 -3.49
C ALA A 143 -12.25 -19.85 -2.48
N TYR A 144 -10.92 -19.90 -2.51
CA TYR A 144 -10.12 -20.60 -1.50
C TYR A 144 -10.37 -20.05 -0.09
N CYS A 145 -10.23 -18.73 0.10
CA CYS A 145 -10.39 -18.09 1.40
C CYS A 145 -11.83 -18.24 1.93
N GLU A 146 -12.84 -18.15 1.06
CA GLU A 146 -14.24 -18.38 1.42
C GLU A 146 -14.49 -19.82 1.85
N THR A 147 -13.84 -20.80 1.21
CA THR A 147 -13.96 -22.21 1.59
C THR A 147 -13.34 -22.46 2.95
N VAL A 148 -12.17 -21.91 3.23
CA VAL A 148 -11.45 -22.09 4.52
C VAL A 148 -12.18 -21.38 5.65
N THR A 149 -12.68 -20.18 5.44
CA THR A 149 -13.30 -19.37 6.51
C THR A 149 -14.78 -19.63 6.71
N GLY A 150 -15.47 -20.18 5.71
CA GLY A 150 -16.93 -20.26 5.67
C GLY A 150 -17.62 -18.91 5.44
N LEU A 151 -16.85 -17.84 5.24
CA LEU A 151 -17.35 -16.49 5.04
C LEU A 151 -17.60 -16.22 3.55
N ARG A 152 -18.51 -15.30 3.23
CA ARG A 152 -18.81 -14.91 1.86
C ARG A 152 -18.60 -13.43 1.64
N CYS A 153 -17.85 -13.07 0.61
CA CYS A 153 -17.65 -11.72 0.13
C CYS A 153 -18.70 -11.38 -0.95
N ALA A 154 -19.45 -10.30 -0.80
CA ALA A 154 -20.44 -9.89 -1.80
C ALA A 154 -19.80 -9.16 -2.98
N GLU A 155 -18.76 -8.36 -2.70
CA GLU A 155 -18.05 -7.58 -3.71
C GLU A 155 -16.58 -7.40 -3.34
N TRP A 156 -15.72 -7.37 -4.34
CA TRP A 156 -14.32 -6.99 -4.17
C TRP A 156 -13.87 -6.01 -5.25
N HIS A 157 -12.91 -5.17 -4.88
CA HIS A 157 -12.36 -4.14 -5.76
C HIS A 157 -10.85 -4.03 -5.60
N ILE A 158 -10.19 -3.51 -6.64
CA ILE A 158 -8.76 -3.21 -6.62
C ILE A 158 -8.56 -1.70 -6.57
N LYS A 159 -7.80 -1.22 -5.59
CA LYS A 159 -7.47 0.18 -5.41
C LYS A 159 -5.97 0.36 -5.19
N ASN A 160 -5.36 1.37 -5.78
CA ASN A 160 -3.98 1.73 -5.47
C ASN A 160 -3.98 2.51 -4.15
N MET A 161 -3.56 1.87 -3.06
CA MET A 161 -3.58 2.42 -1.71
C MET A 161 -2.17 2.74 -1.24
N LYS A 162 -2.00 3.86 -0.53
CA LYS A 162 -0.69 4.32 -0.04
C LYS A 162 -0.26 3.67 1.27
N THR A 163 -1.21 3.30 2.15
CA THR A 163 -0.92 2.95 3.55
C THR A 163 -1.53 1.63 4.02
N ARG A 164 -2.27 0.92 3.16
CA ARG A 164 -2.96 -0.32 3.53
C ARG A 164 -2.81 -1.35 2.41
N TRP A 165 -2.75 -2.62 2.78
CA TRP A 165 -2.77 -3.74 1.84
C TRP A 165 -4.18 -4.16 1.44
N GLY A 166 -5.13 -4.01 2.35
CA GLY A 166 -6.54 -4.22 2.14
C GLY A 166 -7.38 -3.30 3.02
N THR A 167 -8.67 -3.35 2.84
CA THR A 167 -9.69 -2.78 3.75
C THR A 167 -11.04 -3.41 3.43
N CYS A 168 -11.92 -3.53 4.42
CA CYS A 168 -13.25 -4.07 4.23
C CYS A 168 -14.36 -3.13 4.70
N ASN A 169 -15.56 -3.44 4.27
CA ASN A 169 -16.80 -2.94 4.85
C ASN A 169 -17.63 -4.17 5.28
N PRO A 170 -17.64 -4.52 6.57
CA PRO A 170 -18.34 -5.71 7.07
C PRO A 170 -19.85 -5.70 6.78
N ALA A 171 -20.50 -4.54 6.95
CA ALA A 171 -21.95 -4.41 6.73
C ALA A 171 -22.38 -4.70 5.28
N LYS A 172 -21.50 -4.37 4.30
CA LYS A 172 -21.73 -4.65 2.87
C LYS A 172 -21.02 -5.91 2.40
N ARG A 173 -20.31 -6.62 3.25
CA ARG A 173 -19.46 -7.76 2.89
C ARG A 173 -18.57 -7.48 1.68
N ARG A 174 -17.94 -6.30 1.67
CA ARG A 174 -17.14 -5.80 0.56
C ARG A 174 -15.70 -5.61 0.99
N ILE A 175 -14.75 -6.03 0.13
CA ILE A 175 -13.31 -5.85 0.36
C ILE A 175 -12.67 -5.04 -0.74
N TRP A 176 -11.60 -4.30 -0.39
CA TRP A 176 -10.71 -3.63 -1.33
C TRP A 176 -9.29 -4.15 -1.16
N ILE A 177 -8.67 -4.53 -2.26
CA ILE A 177 -7.31 -5.07 -2.31
C ILE A 177 -6.38 -4.03 -2.94
N ASN A 178 -5.19 -3.88 -2.38
CA ASN A 178 -4.20 -2.95 -2.91
C ASN A 178 -3.58 -3.49 -4.21
N LEU A 179 -3.52 -2.64 -5.23
CA LEU A 179 -2.87 -2.92 -6.52
C LEU A 179 -1.43 -3.43 -6.36
N GLN A 180 -0.70 -2.91 -5.35
CA GLN A 180 0.68 -3.28 -5.08
C GLN A 180 0.87 -4.76 -4.68
N LEU A 181 -0.20 -5.48 -4.33
CA LEU A 181 -0.14 -6.92 -4.03
C LEU A 181 0.24 -7.75 -5.24
N ALA A 182 -0.05 -7.29 -6.46
CA ALA A 182 0.42 -7.97 -7.67
C ALA A 182 1.96 -8.11 -7.74
N GLN A 183 2.69 -7.23 -7.05
CA GLN A 183 4.16 -7.25 -6.99
C GLN A 183 4.73 -8.17 -5.89
N LYS A 184 3.88 -8.69 -5.02
CA LYS A 184 4.26 -9.54 -3.87
C LYS A 184 4.01 -11.01 -4.18
N PRO A 185 4.64 -11.95 -3.45
CA PRO A 185 4.27 -13.36 -3.53
C PRO A 185 2.75 -13.56 -3.36
N GLN A 186 2.18 -14.56 -4.03
CA GLN A 186 0.73 -14.78 -4.01
C GLN A 186 0.19 -15.07 -2.60
N GLU A 187 1.02 -15.64 -1.74
CA GLU A 187 0.70 -15.89 -0.33
C GLU A 187 0.33 -14.59 0.40
N CYS A 188 0.96 -13.47 0.03
CA CYS A 188 0.60 -12.16 0.58
C CYS A 188 -0.82 -11.75 0.16
N LEU A 189 -1.26 -12.08 -1.05
CA LEU A 189 -2.64 -11.83 -1.49
C LEU A 189 -3.61 -12.71 -0.70
N VAL A 190 -3.32 -14.01 -0.56
CA VAL A 190 -4.14 -14.94 0.25
C VAL A 190 -4.27 -14.42 1.67
N TYR A 191 -3.15 -14.07 2.31
CA TYR A 191 -3.15 -13.53 3.68
C TYR A 191 -4.04 -12.28 3.81
N VAL A 192 -3.90 -11.32 2.89
CA VAL A 192 -4.68 -10.07 2.95
C VAL A 192 -6.16 -10.33 2.71
N VAL A 193 -6.53 -11.20 1.76
CA VAL A 193 -7.94 -11.56 1.53
C VAL A 193 -8.53 -12.23 2.76
N MET A 194 -7.81 -13.19 3.37
CA MET A 194 -8.20 -13.84 4.61
C MET A 194 -8.42 -12.82 5.74
N HIS A 195 -7.46 -11.92 5.93
CA HIS A 195 -7.50 -10.85 6.92
C HIS A 195 -8.75 -9.95 6.77
N GLU A 196 -9.08 -9.55 5.54
CA GLU A 196 -10.25 -8.71 5.27
C GLU A 196 -11.57 -9.47 5.45
N LEU A 197 -11.61 -10.78 5.19
CA LEU A 197 -12.76 -11.63 5.48
C LEU A 197 -12.96 -11.80 6.98
N VAL A 198 -11.90 -12.01 7.76
CA VAL A 198 -11.98 -12.13 9.23
C VAL A 198 -12.53 -10.86 9.88
N HIS A 199 -12.31 -9.70 9.27
CA HIS A 199 -12.96 -8.47 9.73
C HIS A 199 -14.49 -8.46 9.59
N PHE A 200 -15.10 -9.40 8.90
CA PHE A 200 -16.56 -9.58 8.91
C PHE A 200 -17.06 -10.20 10.24
N LEU A 201 -16.16 -10.84 11.01
CA LEU A 201 -16.45 -11.40 12.33
C LEU A 201 -15.99 -10.49 13.48
N GLU A 202 -14.83 -9.81 13.27
CA GLU A 202 -14.18 -9.02 14.32
C GLU A 202 -13.52 -7.76 13.72
N SER A 203 -13.99 -6.58 14.12
CA SER A 203 -13.53 -5.31 13.56
C SER A 203 -12.13 -4.88 14.04
N GLY A 204 -11.72 -5.33 15.22
CA GLY A 204 -10.44 -5.00 15.84
C GLY A 204 -9.41 -6.12 15.68
N HIS A 205 -8.12 -5.81 15.86
CA HIS A 205 -7.03 -6.78 15.82
C HIS A 205 -6.68 -7.36 17.21
N GLY A 206 -7.70 -7.51 18.06
CA GLY A 206 -7.58 -8.07 19.43
C GLY A 206 -7.34 -9.59 19.43
N PRO A 207 -7.36 -10.21 20.62
CA PRO A 207 -7.13 -11.66 20.75
C PRO A 207 -8.09 -12.52 19.91
N ARG A 208 -9.37 -12.13 19.80
CA ARG A 208 -10.36 -12.86 18.98
C ARG A 208 -9.99 -12.84 17.49
N PHE A 209 -9.62 -11.69 16.97
CA PHE A 209 -9.16 -11.56 15.58
C PHE A 209 -7.94 -12.46 15.31
N LYS A 210 -6.95 -12.42 16.22
CA LYS A 210 -5.76 -13.26 16.12
C LYS A 210 -6.11 -14.73 16.12
N GLY A 211 -6.99 -15.17 17.04
CA GLY A 211 -7.47 -16.54 17.10
C GLY A 211 -8.14 -17.01 15.81
N PHE A 212 -8.95 -16.17 15.17
CA PHE A 212 -9.50 -16.48 13.84
C PHE A 212 -8.42 -16.58 12.77
N MET A 213 -7.46 -15.65 12.77
CA MET A 213 -6.33 -15.72 11.81
C MET A 213 -5.51 -16.99 12.01
N ASP A 214 -5.17 -17.35 13.26
CA ASP A 214 -4.42 -18.57 13.57
C ASP A 214 -5.21 -19.86 13.23
N GLN A 215 -6.54 -19.80 13.20
CA GLN A 215 -7.39 -20.91 12.81
C GLN A 215 -7.46 -21.10 11.29
N PHE A 216 -7.44 -20.02 10.52
CA PHE A 216 -7.73 -20.05 9.09
C PHE A 216 -6.48 -19.96 8.21
N TYR A 217 -5.36 -19.47 8.78
CA TYR A 217 -4.12 -19.24 8.02
C TYR A 217 -2.92 -19.87 8.69
#